data_7ec6a029fe38c84af92322043f611f01
#
_entry.id   7ec6a029fe38c84af92322043f611f01
#
_cell.length_a   1.000
_cell.length_b   1.000
_cell.length_c   1.000
_cell.angle_alpha   90.00
_cell.angle_beta   90.00
_cell.angle_gamma   90.00
#
_symmetry.space_group_name_H-M   'P 1'
#
loop_
_entity.id
_entity.type
_entity.pdbx_description
1 polymer ?
#
loop_
_entity_poly.entity_id
_entity_poly.type
_entity_poly.pdbx_seq_one_letter_code
_entity_poly.pdbx_strand_id
1 'polypeptide(L)'
;AEAKTAVRVGELFDAMGALSSQPGDAVRRRDVLSRAEDVASSFRRDAGVLGREMTSIESTSRDQVDALNKDVQQIAKLDQEIRQAVAGGGGNDLIDERNRIVGRVAEQMNVQVVNGKDGTVQLVTEDGRSIVEGGQAREIKVQKNNGVLSLTLSGVSGDQAIAKPGGALGGLMTAHNDVALGALNDLNTRAEEFATEMNAAHSAGFGTDGATGRNLFSFTLGAGASSFAVDAAVAGKPDALATSGTGAAGDNTALRAMMDVRDAGLPSGGTIEEGIRGIQQKLGTTIADAVRNGETSESSLQQLDAMKSSVEGVSMEEEILNLTQAQRGYEAAMKVLSATETMFDSIMSLKS
;
A
#
# COMPACT_ATOMS: atom_id res chain seq x y z
N ALA A 1 -19.38 0.25 -7.06
CA ALA A 1 -19.54 1.33 -8.04
C ALA A 1 -19.37 0.72 -9.44
N GLU A 2 -20.31 1.00 -10.33
CA GLU A 2 -20.28 0.50 -11.71
C GLU A 2 -19.02 1.01 -12.43
N ALA A 3 -18.43 0.15 -13.25
CA ALA A 3 -17.24 0.47 -14.06
C ALA A 3 -17.52 1.59 -15.05
N LYS A 4 -17.40 2.84 -14.62
CA LYS A 4 -17.75 4.02 -15.44
C LYS A 4 -17.09 3.98 -16.81
N THR A 5 -15.82 3.56 -16.90
CA THR A 5 -15.09 3.45 -18.17
C THR A 5 -15.68 2.35 -19.06
N ALA A 6 -16.07 1.17 -18.53
CA ALA A 6 -16.74 0.13 -19.30
C ALA A 6 -18.11 0.62 -19.83
N VAL A 7 -18.87 1.38 -19.03
CA VAL A 7 -20.13 1.98 -19.47
C VAL A 7 -19.89 2.99 -20.60
N ARG A 8 -18.85 3.83 -20.53
CA ARG A 8 -18.52 4.80 -21.59
C ARG A 8 -18.11 4.10 -22.89
N VAL A 9 -17.39 2.98 -22.78
CA VAL A 9 -17.07 2.14 -23.96
C VAL A 9 -18.34 1.60 -24.60
N GLY A 10 -19.30 1.07 -23.81
CA GLY A 10 -20.59 0.63 -24.29
C GLY A 10 -21.37 1.77 -25.00
N GLU A 11 -21.44 2.95 -24.40
CA GLU A 11 -22.09 4.13 -25.00
C GLU A 11 -21.46 4.55 -26.33
N LEU A 12 -20.14 4.39 -26.50
CA LEU A 12 -19.45 4.65 -27.77
C LEU A 12 -19.93 3.67 -28.84
N PHE A 13 -19.98 2.38 -28.55
CA PHE A 13 -20.47 1.37 -29.50
C PHE A 13 -21.96 1.56 -29.84
N ASP A 14 -22.79 1.95 -28.88
CA ASP A 14 -24.20 2.25 -29.11
C ASP A 14 -24.37 3.47 -30.02
N ALA A 15 -23.55 4.52 -29.86
CA ALA A 15 -23.53 5.67 -30.78
C ALA A 15 -23.06 5.28 -32.18
N MET A 16 -22.05 4.37 -32.31
CA MET A 16 -21.65 3.83 -33.61
C MET A 16 -22.77 3.03 -34.27
N GLY A 17 -23.51 2.23 -33.49
CA GLY A 17 -24.67 1.48 -33.94
C GLY A 17 -25.77 2.43 -34.50
N ALA A 18 -26.04 3.51 -33.79
CA ALA A 18 -26.97 4.54 -34.25
C ALA A 18 -26.51 5.24 -35.54
N LEU A 19 -25.20 5.53 -35.67
CA LEU A 19 -24.60 6.11 -36.86
C LEU A 19 -24.65 5.15 -38.06
N SER A 20 -24.53 3.84 -37.83
CA SER A 20 -24.47 2.81 -38.88
C SER A 20 -25.71 2.81 -39.78
N SER A 21 -26.87 3.25 -39.28
CA SER A 21 -28.09 3.37 -40.05
C SER A 21 -28.09 4.58 -41.01
N GLN A 22 -27.30 5.63 -40.69
CA GLN A 22 -27.17 6.86 -41.47
C GLN A 22 -25.72 7.40 -41.41
N PRO A 23 -24.78 6.81 -42.13
CA PRO A 23 -23.35 7.10 -41.99
C PRO A 23 -22.95 8.53 -42.36
N GLY A 24 -23.79 9.20 -43.20
CA GLY A 24 -23.60 10.59 -43.60
C GLY A 24 -24.15 11.65 -42.63
N ASP A 25 -24.83 11.25 -41.54
CA ASP A 25 -25.43 12.18 -40.59
C ASP A 25 -24.36 12.87 -39.72
N ALA A 26 -24.17 14.17 -39.94
CA ALA A 26 -23.15 14.97 -39.23
C ALA A 26 -23.44 15.14 -37.74
N VAL A 27 -24.69 15.01 -37.28
CA VAL A 27 -25.03 15.08 -35.85
C VAL A 27 -24.61 13.79 -35.15
N ARG A 28 -24.95 12.65 -35.74
CA ARG A 28 -24.55 11.32 -35.19
C ARG A 28 -23.04 11.11 -35.22
N ARG A 29 -22.34 11.64 -36.25
CA ARG A 29 -20.87 11.62 -36.30
C ARG A 29 -20.26 12.43 -35.15
N ARG A 30 -20.83 13.60 -34.84
CA ARG A 30 -20.40 14.38 -33.65
C ARG A 30 -20.67 13.66 -32.36
N ASP A 31 -21.80 12.94 -32.25
CA ASP A 31 -22.11 12.15 -31.06
C ASP A 31 -21.08 11.02 -30.85
N VAL A 32 -20.72 10.27 -31.90
CA VAL A 32 -19.66 9.24 -31.82
C VAL A 32 -18.34 9.84 -31.35
N LEU A 33 -17.91 10.99 -31.90
CA LEU A 33 -16.67 11.64 -31.46
C LEU A 33 -16.75 12.15 -30.01
N SER A 34 -17.93 12.63 -29.58
CA SER A 34 -18.16 13.01 -28.18
C SER A 34 -18.05 11.83 -27.26
N ARG A 35 -18.63 10.67 -27.61
CA ARG A 35 -18.50 9.42 -26.84
C ARG A 35 -17.07 8.91 -26.84
N ALA A 36 -16.34 9.04 -27.94
CA ALA A 36 -14.92 8.71 -27.99
C ALA A 36 -14.10 9.57 -27.01
N GLU A 37 -14.39 10.87 -26.90
CA GLU A 37 -13.75 11.74 -25.90
C GLU A 37 -14.18 11.41 -24.47
N ASP A 38 -15.43 11.01 -24.23
CA ASP A 38 -15.90 10.51 -22.92
C ASP A 38 -15.12 9.25 -22.48
N VAL A 39 -14.88 8.32 -23.41
CA VAL A 39 -14.03 7.13 -23.17
C VAL A 39 -12.62 7.57 -22.83
N ALA A 40 -12.02 8.45 -23.64
CA ALA A 40 -10.66 8.93 -23.43
C ALA A 40 -10.52 9.63 -22.06
N SER A 41 -11.47 10.50 -21.72
CA SER A 41 -11.51 11.18 -20.43
C SER A 41 -11.66 10.22 -19.26
N SER A 42 -12.42 9.12 -19.42
CA SER A 42 -12.60 8.15 -18.34
C SER A 42 -11.31 7.34 -18.07
N PHE A 43 -10.60 6.90 -19.12
CA PHE A 43 -9.30 6.25 -18.96
C PHE A 43 -8.29 7.15 -18.25
N ARG A 44 -8.15 8.40 -18.69
CA ARG A 44 -7.26 9.40 -18.05
C ARG A 44 -7.63 9.65 -16.59
N ARG A 45 -8.91 9.70 -16.28
CA ARG A 45 -9.41 9.91 -14.90
C ARG A 45 -9.04 8.73 -14.01
N ASP A 46 -9.30 7.50 -14.48
CA ASP A 46 -9.04 6.29 -13.69
C ASP A 46 -7.53 6.11 -13.47
N ALA A 47 -6.70 6.31 -14.50
CA ALA A 47 -5.25 6.33 -14.37
C ALA A 47 -4.76 7.43 -13.41
N GLY A 48 -5.37 8.62 -13.47
CA GLY A 48 -5.07 9.74 -12.56
C GLY A 48 -5.45 9.46 -11.11
N VAL A 49 -6.52 8.70 -10.84
CA VAL A 49 -6.86 8.25 -9.48
C VAL A 49 -5.77 7.33 -8.95
N LEU A 50 -5.40 6.28 -9.70
CA LEU A 50 -4.34 5.35 -9.31
C LEU A 50 -3.01 6.06 -9.09
N GLY A 51 -2.64 7.01 -9.97
CA GLY A 51 -1.41 7.80 -9.83
C GLY A 51 -1.38 8.66 -8.56
N ARG A 52 -2.51 9.25 -8.15
CA ARG A 52 -2.60 10.01 -6.89
C ARG A 52 -2.47 9.11 -5.67
N GLU A 53 -3.14 7.95 -5.68
CA GLU A 53 -3.01 6.96 -4.59
C GLU A 53 -1.58 6.47 -4.45
N MET A 54 -0.90 6.16 -5.55
CA MET A 54 0.52 5.79 -5.52
C MET A 54 1.39 6.88 -4.90
N THR A 55 1.17 8.15 -5.25
CA THR A 55 1.90 9.28 -4.67
C THR A 55 1.61 9.43 -3.17
N SER A 56 0.36 9.23 -2.74
CA SER A 56 -0.05 9.26 -1.33
C SER A 56 0.65 8.15 -0.54
N ILE A 57 0.66 6.92 -1.06
CA ILE A 57 1.33 5.78 -0.43
C ILE A 57 2.84 6.03 -0.32
N GLU A 58 3.47 6.59 -1.37
CA GLU A 58 4.89 6.95 -1.35
C GLU A 58 5.20 7.97 -0.25
N SER A 59 4.40 9.02 -0.12
CA SER A 59 4.56 10.02 0.94
C SER A 59 4.43 9.40 2.33
N THR A 60 3.36 8.62 2.55
CA THR A 60 3.14 7.91 3.82
C THR A 60 4.30 6.96 4.15
N SER A 61 4.83 6.25 3.15
CA SER A 61 5.97 5.36 3.34
C SER A 61 7.23 6.11 3.77
N ARG A 62 7.49 7.30 3.23
CA ARG A 62 8.62 8.15 3.63
C ARG A 62 8.45 8.64 5.06
N ASP A 63 7.28 9.15 5.42
CA ASP A 63 6.98 9.65 6.77
C ASP A 63 7.14 8.53 7.83
N GLN A 64 6.66 7.31 7.50
CA GLN A 64 6.83 6.16 8.39
C GLN A 64 8.30 5.72 8.52
N VAL A 65 9.06 5.72 7.43
CA VAL A 65 10.49 5.38 7.46
C VAL A 65 11.28 6.43 8.26
N ASP A 66 10.93 7.71 8.18
CA ASP A 66 11.55 8.75 8.98
C ASP A 66 11.26 8.57 10.49
N ALA A 67 10.05 8.17 10.84
CA ALA A 67 9.69 7.83 12.23
C ALA A 67 10.43 6.57 12.70
N LEU A 68 10.48 5.53 11.86
CA LEU A 68 11.19 4.29 12.12
C LEU A 68 12.69 4.55 12.37
N ASN A 69 13.33 5.39 11.55
CA ASN A 69 14.74 5.74 11.72
C ASN A 69 15.01 6.44 13.07
N LYS A 70 14.09 7.27 13.57
CA LYS A 70 14.20 7.88 14.89
C LYS A 70 14.11 6.82 16.00
N ASP A 71 13.17 5.89 15.90
CA ASP A 71 13.03 4.80 16.85
C ASP A 71 14.27 3.88 16.85
N VAL A 72 14.79 3.53 15.69
CA VAL A 72 16.00 2.70 15.52
C VAL A 72 17.24 3.39 16.12
N GLN A 73 17.38 4.72 15.92
CA GLN A 73 18.46 5.51 16.54
C GLN A 73 18.30 5.59 18.06
N GLN A 74 17.08 5.71 18.57
CA GLN A 74 16.81 5.74 20.00
C GLN A 74 17.14 4.40 20.66
N ILE A 75 16.81 3.28 20.02
CA ILE A 75 17.21 1.94 20.48
C ILE A 75 18.73 1.84 20.58
N ALA A 76 19.46 2.26 19.54
CA ALA A 76 20.92 2.22 19.52
C ALA A 76 21.54 3.07 20.65
N LYS A 77 20.94 4.23 20.96
CA LYS A 77 21.36 5.08 22.08
C LYS A 77 21.08 4.41 23.43
N LEU A 78 19.87 3.89 23.62
CA LEU A 78 19.52 3.17 24.86
C LEU A 78 20.41 1.96 25.09
N ASP A 79 20.77 1.21 24.05
CA ASP A 79 21.71 0.09 24.15
C ASP A 79 23.08 0.52 24.68
N GLN A 80 23.58 1.71 24.33
CA GLN A 80 24.83 2.23 24.86
C GLN A 80 24.69 2.61 26.36
N GLU A 81 23.56 3.19 26.75
CA GLU A 81 23.24 3.55 28.14
C GLU A 81 23.03 2.28 29.01
N ILE A 82 22.28 1.29 28.51
CA ILE A 82 22.03 -0.02 29.16
C ILE A 82 23.34 -0.74 29.41
N ARG A 83 24.26 -0.80 28.45
CA ARG A 83 25.57 -1.43 28.63
C ARG A 83 26.36 -0.85 29.81
N GLN A 84 26.27 0.48 30.00
CA GLN A 84 26.92 1.15 31.11
C GLN A 84 26.18 0.90 32.44
N ALA A 85 24.85 0.93 32.43
CA ALA A 85 24.03 0.74 33.61
C ALA A 85 24.08 -0.70 34.15
N VAL A 86 24.03 -1.70 33.25
CA VAL A 86 24.14 -3.15 33.62
C VAL A 86 25.48 -3.46 34.24
N ALA A 87 26.59 -2.88 33.80
CA ALA A 87 27.89 -3.00 34.45
C ALA A 87 27.91 -2.47 35.88
N GLY A 88 26.99 -1.52 36.22
CA GLY A 88 26.78 -0.98 37.56
C GLY A 88 25.70 -1.68 38.40
N GLY A 89 25.06 -2.75 37.87
CA GLY A 89 24.01 -3.50 38.57
C GLY A 89 22.61 -2.92 38.51
N GLY A 90 22.31 -2.03 37.49
CA GLY A 90 21.01 -1.41 37.28
C GLY A 90 20.60 -1.38 35.79
N GLY A 91 19.57 -0.61 35.45
CA GLY A 91 19.19 -0.33 34.05
C GLY A 91 17.88 -0.96 33.57
N ASN A 92 17.07 -1.55 34.45
CA ASN A 92 15.79 -2.15 34.08
C ASN A 92 14.83 -1.15 33.40
N ASP A 93 14.74 0.08 33.91
CA ASP A 93 13.90 1.14 33.33
C ASP A 93 14.30 1.45 31.87
N LEU A 94 15.60 1.44 31.59
CA LEU A 94 16.12 1.66 30.24
C LEU A 94 15.81 0.48 29.31
N ILE A 95 15.86 -0.73 29.85
CA ILE A 95 15.50 -1.96 29.13
C ILE A 95 14.01 -1.94 28.77
N ASP A 96 13.14 -1.54 29.70
CA ASP A 96 11.70 -1.44 29.48
C ASP A 96 11.36 -0.36 28.43
N GLU A 97 12.00 0.81 28.53
CA GLU A 97 11.86 1.88 27.53
C GLU A 97 12.30 1.38 26.13
N ARG A 98 13.46 0.74 26.04
CA ARG A 98 13.94 0.17 24.78
C ARG A 98 12.96 -0.87 24.22
N ASN A 99 12.48 -1.80 25.05
CA ASN A 99 11.57 -2.87 24.63
C ASN A 99 10.25 -2.30 24.09
N ARG A 100 9.77 -1.20 24.67
CA ARG A 100 8.59 -0.48 24.16
C ARG A 100 8.84 0.11 22.77
N ILE A 101 10.02 0.68 22.52
CA ILE A 101 10.40 1.19 21.20
C ILE A 101 10.58 0.04 20.19
N VAL A 102 11.18 -1.07 20.61
CA VAL A 102 11.30 -2.28 19.78
C VAL A 102 9.92 -2.78 19.35
N GLY A 103 8.91 -2.73 20.23
CA GLY A 103 7.52 -3.04 19.87
C GLY A 103 7.00 -2.16 18.73
N ARG A 104 7.20 -0.82 18.80
CA ARG A 104 6.79 0.08 17.70
C ARG A 104 7.54 -0.19 16.39
N VAL A 105 8.84 -0.54 16.46
CA VAL A 105 9.60 -0.95 15.26
C VAL A 105 9.02 -2.23 14.66
N ALA A 106 8.64 -3.20 15.49
CA ALA A 106 8.05 -4.47 15.06
C ALA A 106 6.66 -4.29 14.41
N GLU A 107 5.89 -3.27 14.80
CA GLU A 107 4.64 -2.89 14.12
C GLU A 107 4.89 -2.32 12.72
N GLN A 108 6.01 -1.58 12.56
CA GLN A 108 6.35 -0.95 11.28
C GLN A 108 6.97 -1.91 10.27
N MET A 109 7.80 -2.86 10.74
CA MET A 109 8.46 -3.84 9.87
C MET A 109 8.80 -5.13 10.61
N ASN A 110 8.91 -6.23 9.87
CA ASN A 110 9.35 -7.50 10.42
C ASN A 110 10.79 -7.41 10.88
N VAL A 111 11.01 -7.55 12.21
CA VAL A 111 12.32 -7.59 12.82
C VAL A 111 12.42 -8.76 13.78
N GLN A 112 13.60 -9.39 13.83
CA GLN A 112 13.97 -10.34 14.85
C GLN A 112 14.84 -9.64 15.88
N VAL A 113 14.56 -9.90 17.17
CA VAL A 113 15.31 -9.34 18.29
C VAL A 113 16.26 -10.41 18.81
N VAL A 114 17.55 -10.12 18.75
CA VAL A 114 18.59 -10.99 19.32
C VAL A 114 19.18 -10.30 20.54
N ASN A 115 19.01 -10.90 21.72
CA ASN A 115 19.50 -10.33 22.97
C ASN A 115 21.01 -10.59 23.14
N GLY A 116 21.77 -9.54 23.42
CA GLY A 116 23.18 -9.57 23.76
C GLY A 116 23.40 -9.94 25.23
N LYS A 117 24.57 -10.49 25.56
CA LYS A 117 24.95 -10.84 26.95
C LYS A 117 25.20 -9.59 27.82
N ASP A 118 25.42 -8.46 27.22
CA ASP A 118 25.66 -7.15 27.84
C ASP A 118 24.39 -6.31 28.01
N GLY A 119 23.21 -6.94 27.85
CA GLY A 119 21.90 -6.27 27.92
C GLY A 119 21.48 -5.52 26.68
N THR A 120 22.32 -5.45 25.65
CA THR A 120 21.98 -4.84 24.36
C THR A 120 21.12 -5.75 23.50
N VAL A 121 20.53 -5.21 22.44
CA VAL A 121 19.81 -5.98 21.43
C VAL A 121 20.41 -5.76 20.04
N GLN A 122 20.33 -6.79 19.21
CA GLN A 122 20.51 -6.67 17.79
C GLN A 122 19.13 -6.79 17.11
N LEU A 123 18.78 -5.83 16.26
CA LEU A 123 17.59 -5.91 15.43
C LEU A 123 18.00 -6.35 14.03
N VAL A 124 17.41 -7.45 13.56
CA VAL A 124 17.73 -8.07 12.28
C VAL A 124 16.47 -8.20 11.44
N THR A 125 16.53 -7.85 10.17
CA THR A 125 15.45 -8.08 9.20
C THR A 125 15.26 -9.57 8.92
N GLU A 126 14.13 -9.97 8.33
CA GLU A 126 13.85 -11.37 7.95
C GLU A 126 14.93 -11.95 7.02
N ASP A 127 15.56 -11.14 6.18
CA ASP A 127 16.65 -11.53 5.28
C ASP A 127 18.05 -11.44 5.92
N GLY A 128 18.11 -11.35 7.28
CA GLY A 128 19.34 -11.47 8.06
C GLY A 128 20.21 -10.21 8.09
N ARG A 129 19.66 -9.04 7.78
CA ARG A 129 20.40 -7.77 7.80
C ARG A 129 20.24 -7.07 9.13
N SER A 130 21.34 -6.66 9.74
CA SER A 130 21.31 -5.92 10.99
C SER A 130 20.92 -4.47 10.76
N ILE A 131 19.86 -4.01 11.44
CA ILE A 131 19.38 -2.61 11.47
C ILE A 131 20.03 -1.89 12.66
N VAL A 132 20.07 -2.58 13.83
CA VAL A 132 20.77 -2.13 15.05
C VAL A 132 21.74 -3.20 15.46
N GLU A 133 22.98 -2.84 15.70
CA GLU A 133 24.04 -3.74 16.19
C GLU A 133 25.10 -2.97 16.95
N GLY A 134 25.48 -3.46 18.13
CA GLY A 134 26.55 -2.88 18.93
C GLY A 134 26.30 -1.44 19.38
N GLY A 135 25.05 -1.02 19.49
CA GLY A 135 24.66 0.36 19.80
C GLY A 135 24.83 1.33 18.62
N GLN A 136 24.82 0.81 17.40
CA GLN A 136 24.80 1.59 16.18
C GLN A 136 23.55 1.26 15.35
N ALA A 137 22.94 2.28 14.79
CA ALA A 137 21.78 2.19 13.92
C ALA A 137 22.18 2.43 12.45
N ARG A 138 21.59 1.66 11.54
CA ARG A 138 21.71 1.88 10.10
C ARG A 138 20.45 2.53 9.57
N GLU A 139 20.61 3.47 8.66
CA GLU A 139 19.50 4.22 8.08
C GLU A 139 18.73 3.38 7.07
N ILE A 140 17.40 3.40 7.18
CA ILE A 140 16.46 2.80 6.23
C ILE A 140 15.96 3.91 5.30
N LYS A 141 15.85 3.61 4.00
CA LYS A 141 15.40 4.56 2.98
C LYS A 141 14.32 3.97 2.10
N VAL A 142 13.39 4.82 1.64
CA VAL A 142 12.46 4.49 0.56
C VAL A 142 13.12 4.84 -0.78
N GLN A 143 13.20 3.88 -1.67
CA GLN A 143 13.67 4.08 -3.05
C GLN A 143 12.55 3.75 -4.04
N LYS A 144 12.55 4.45 -5.18
CA LYS A 144 11.62 4.21 -6.29
C LYS A 144 12.42 3.99 -7.57
N ASN A 145 12.33 2.79 -8.13
CA ASN A 145 13.00 2.41 -9.36
C ASN A 145 11.96 1.88 -10.35
N ASN A 146 11.90 2.47 -11.54
CA ASN A 146 10.92 2.10 -12.57
C ASN A 146 9.46 2.02 -12.07
N GLY A 147 9.08 2.95 -11.20
CA GLY A 147 7.74 2.98 -10.61
C GLY A 147 7.54 2.07 -9.39
N VAL A 148 8.45 1.13 -9.10
CA VAL A 148 8.37 0.20 -7.97
C VAL A 148 9.01 0.82 -6.73
N LEU A 149 8.30 0.82 -5.59
CA LEU A 149 8.82 1.21 -4.30
C LEU A 149 9.55 0.05 -3.64
N SER A 150 10.65 0.36 -2.98
CA SER A 150 11.43 -0.59 -2.18
C SER A 150 12.04 0.09 -0.97
N LEU A 151 12.32 -0.69 0.08
CA LEU A 151 13.10 -0.25 1.23
C LEU A 151 14.54 -0.71 1.06
N THR A 152 15.48 0.16 1.42
CA THR A 152 16.90 -0.14 1.44
C THR A 152 17.51 0.22 2.77
N LEU A 153 18.53 -0.51 3.16
CA LEU A 153 19.34 -0.29 4.36
C LEU A 153 20.70 0.25 3.94
N SER A 154 21.10 1.39 4.47
CA SER A 154 22.40 2.01 4.19
C SER A 154 23.56 1.09 4.62
N GLY A 155 24.54 0.89 3.77
CA GLY A 155 25.71 0.05 4.02
C GLY A 155 27.01 0.67 3.54
N VAL A 156 28.14 0.19 4.07
CA VAL A 156 29.50 0.66 3.70
C VAL A 156 29.78 0.42 2.22
N SER A 157 29.21 -0.66 1.65
CA SER A 157 29.38 -1.01 0.23
C SER A 157 28.18 -0.57 -0.65
N GLY A 158 27.34 0.36 -0.16
CA GLY A 158 26.15 0.84 -0.82
C GLY A 158 24.86 0.37 -0.16
N ASP A 159 23.73 0.94 -0.61
CA ASP A 159 22.41 0.61 -0.08
C ASP A 159 22.00 -0.81 -0.47
N GLN A 160 21.46 -1.56 0.47
CA GLN A 160 21.06 -2.96 0.32
C GLN A 160 19.54 -3.05 0.42
N ALA A 161 18.88 -3.67 -0.58
CA ALA A 161 17.43 -3.83 -0.57
C ALA A 161 16.98 -4.74 0.58
N ILE A 162 15.89 -4.37 1.27
CA ILE A 162 15.17 -5.20 2.25
C ILE A 162 14.09 -5.95 1.47
N ALA A 163 14.25 -7.27 1.33
CA ALA A 163 13.39 -8.05 0.43
C ALA A 163 11.95 -8.20 0.96
N LYS A 164 11.79 -8.36 2.27
CA LYS A 164 10.50 -8.61 2.92
C LYS A 164 10.34 -7.72 4.15
N PRO A 165 10.01 -6.45 3.97
CA PRO A 165 9.91 -5.53 5.10
C PRO A 165 8.83 -5.94 6.11
N GLY A 166 7.72 -6.55 5.67
CA GLY A 166 6.59 -6.89 6.55
C GLY A 166 6.01 -5.68 7.29
N GLY A 167 5.17 -5.94 8.30
CA GLY A 167 4.54 -4.88 9.08
C GLY A 167 3.78 -3.85 8.24
N ALA A 168 3.57 -2.66 8.78
CA ALA A 168 2.88 -1.57 8.09
C ALA A 168 3.59 -1.14 6.80
N LEU A 169 4.93 -1.07 6.81
CA LEU A 169 5.73 -0.72 5.62
C LEU A 169 5.62 -1.78 4.52
N GLY A 170 5.62 -3.07 4.87
CA GLY A 170 5.38 -4.14 3.90
C GLY A 170 4.00 -4.04 3.26
N GLY A 171 2.97 -3.72 4.05
CA GLY A 171 1.63 -3.46 3.55
C GLY A 171 1.57 -2.29 2.56
N LEU A 172 2.27 -1.18 2.85
CA LEU A 172 2.38 -0.04 1.93
C LEU A 172 3.10 -0.40 0.63
N MET A 173 4.19 -1.19 0.70
CA MET A 173 4.88 -1.65 -0.50
C MET A 173 3.97 -2.53 -1.37
N THR A 174 3.23 -3.45 -0.78
CA THR A 174 2.26 -4.30 -1.48
C THR A 174 1.13 -3.45 -2.08
N ALA A 175 0.55 -2.50 -1.33
CA ALA A 175 -0.50 -1.62 -1.82
C ALA A 175 -0.03 -0.77 -3.00
N HIS A 176 1.20 -0.27 -2.97
CA HIS A 176 1.77 0.50 -4.07
C HIS A 176 2.10 -0.37 -5.28
N ASN A 177 2.92 -1.42 -5.09
CA ASN A 177 3.53 -2.16 -6.19
C ASN A 177 2.57 -3.17 -6.82
N ASP A 178 1.89 -3.97 -5.99
CA ASP A 178 1.10 -5.10 -6.47
C ASP A 178 -0.34 -4.67 -6.78
N VAL A 179 -0.89 -3.74 -5.99
CA VAL A 179 -2.29 -3.31 -6.16
C VAL A 179 -2.38 -2.11 -7.10
N ALA A 180 -1.83 -0.95 -6.73
CA ALA A 180 -2.04 0.28 -7.48
C ALA A 180 -1.26 0.30 -8.80
N LEU A 181 0.03 -0.02 -8.79
CA LEU A 181 0.87 -0.09 -9.99
C LEU A 181 0.42 -1.23 -10.91
N GLY A 182 0.08 -2.40 -10.34
CA GLY A 182 -0.48 -3.53 -11.09
C GLY A 182 -1.76 -3.14 -11.83
N ALA A 183 -2.71 -2.49 -11.14
CA ALA A 183 -3.95 -2.01 -11.75
C ALA A 183 -3.72 -0.94 -12.82
N LEU A 184 -2.76 -0.03 -12.61
CA LEU A 184 -2.40 0.98 -13.60
C LEU A 184 -1.81 0.36 -14.87
N ASN A 185 -0.95 -0.64 -14.71
CA ASN A 185 -0.37 -1.38 -15.84
C ASN A 185 -1.44 -2.16 -16.61
N ASP A 186 -2.35 -2.86 -15.90
CA ASP A 186 -3.48 -3.57 -16.51
C ASP A 186 -4.37 -2.57 -17.29
N LEU A 187 -4.65 -1.39 -16.73
CA LEU A 187 -5.45 -0.35 -17.38
C LEU A 187 -4.75 0.25 -18.61
N ASN A 188 -3.44 0.50 -18.54
CA ASN A 188 -2.65 0.97 -19.67
C ASN A 188 -2.67 -0.04 -20.81
N THR A 189 -2.43 -1.32 -20.51
CA THR A 189 -2.47 -2.39 -21.51
C THR A 189 -3.84 -2.46 -22.20
N ARG A 190 -4.93 -2.42 -21.45
CA ARG A 190 -6.29 -2.43 -22.02
C ARG A 190 -6.57 -1.23 -22.90
N ALA A 191 -6.14 -0.04 -22.49
CA ALA A 191 -6.30 1.17 -23.28
C ALA A 191 -5.53 1.09 -24.59
N GLU A 192 -4.27 0.62 -24.55
CA GLU A 192 -3.41 0.50 -25.73
C GLU A 192 -3.95 -0.54 -26.72
N GLU A 193 -4.37 -1.72 -26.26
CA GLU A 193 -4.96 -2.76 -27.09
C GLU A 193 -6.25 -2.27 -27.73
N PHE A 194 -7.15 -1.66 -26.94
CA PHE A 194 -8.40 -1.09 -27.46
C PHE A 194 -8.15 -0.03 -28.52
N ALA A 195 -7.24 0.91 -28.28
CA ALA A 195 -6.90 1.94 -29.25
C ALA A 195 -6.29 1.32 -30.54
N THR A 196 -5.47 0.28 -30.40
CA THR A 196 -4.82 -0.38 -31.53
C THR A 196 -5.85 -1.05 -32.44
N GLU A 197 -6.78 -1.82 -31.89
CA GLU A 197 -7.83 -2.48 -32.64
C GLU A 197 -8.81 -1.47 -33.30
N MET A 198 -9.22 -0.44 -32.53
CA MET A 198 -10.06 0.63 -33.07
C MET A 198 -9.37 1.41 -34.19
N ASN A 199 -8.09 1.69 -34.05
CA ASN A 199 -7.29 2.39 -35.06
C ASN A 199 -7.08 1.55 -36.30
N ALA A 200 -6.87 0.22 -36.17
CA ALA A 200 -6.76 -0.68 -37.32
C ALA A 200 -8.04 -0.62 -38.18
N ALA A 201 -9.22 -0.70 -37.56
CA ALA A 201 -10.49 -0.61 -38.25
C ALA A 201 -10.75 0.80 -38.83
N HIS A 202 -10.47 1.88 -38.06
CA HIS A 202 -10.72 3.26 -38.48
C HIS A 202 -9.79 3.70 -39.60
N SER A 203 -8.49 3.37 -39.54
CA SER A 203 -7.52 3.80 -40.56
C SER A 203 -7.70 3.14 -41.92
N ALA A 204 -8.31 1.95 -41.93
CA ALA A 204 -8.67 1.26 -43.18
C ALA A 204 -9.89 1.92 -43.90
N GLY A 205 -10.65 2.76 -43.20
CA GLY A 205 -11.86 3.39 -43.73
C GLY A 205 -11.66 4.81 -44.26
N PHE A 206 -12.72 5.32 -44.88
CA PHE A 206 -12.81 6.68 -45.43
C PHE A 206 -13.77 7.53 -44.64
N GLY A 207 -13.38 8.76 -44.36
CA GLY A 207 -14.28 9.81 -43.89
C GLY A 207 -15.18 10.34 -45.04
N THR A 208 -16.16 11.19 -44.71
CA THR A 208 -16.95 11.89 -45.72
C THR A 208 -16.14 12.94 -46.48
N ASP A 209 -14.99 13.33 -45.96
CA ASP A 209 -13.99 14.16 -46.63
C ASP A 209 -13.15 13.41 -47.68
N GLY A 210 -13.41 12.10 -47.85
CA GLY A 210 -12.72 11.22 -48.79
C GLY A 210 -11.31 10.79 -48.37
N ALA A 211 -10.84 11.18 -47.19
CA ALA A 211 -9.51 10.79 -46.69
C ALA A 211 -9.55 9.51 -45.83
N THR A 212 -8.44 8.78 -45.83
CA THR A 212 -8.23 7.52 -45.14
C THR A 212 -6.90 7.55 -44.36
N GLY A 213 -6.54 6.49 -43.64
CA GLY A 213 -5.23 6.35 -42.98
C GLY A 213 -5.13 7.11 -41.64
N ARG A 214 -6.26 7.54 -41.04
CA ARG A 214 -6.28 8.25 -39.78
C ARG A 214 -6.57 7.31 -38.60
N ASN A 215 -5.92 7.51 -37.51
CA ASN A 215 -6.25 6.85 -36.25
C ASN A 215 -7.48 7.53 -35.60
N LEU A 216 -8.30 6.78 -34.89
CA LEU A 216 -9.39 7.31 -34.05
C LEU A 216 -8.85 7.80 -32.70
N PHE A 217 -7.92 7.02 -32.12
CA PHE A 217 -7.31 7.29 -30.83
C PHE A 217 -5.80 7.46 -30.93
N SER A 218 -5.24 8.27 -30.06
CA SER A 218 -3.81 8.40 -29.84
C SER A 218 -3.46 8.06 -28.40
N PHE A 219 -2.27 7.50 -28.18
CA PHE A 219 -1.73 7.16 -26.87
C PHE A 219 -0.21 7.10 -26.90
N THR A 220 0.41 7.09 -25.71
CA THR A 220 1.83 6.84 -25.51
C THR A 220 2.03 5.42 -24.96
N LEU A 221 2.87 4.62 -25.59
CA LEU A 221 3.15 3.26 -25.17
C LEU A 221 3.68 3.20 -23.73
N GLY A 222 3.14 2.29 -22.92
CA GLY A 222 3.42 2.17 -21.49
C GLY A 222 2.68 3.17 -20.60
N ALA A 223 1.97 4.14 -21.20
CA ALA A 223 1.15 5.13 -20.52
C ALA A 223 -0.23 5.28 -21.19
N GLY A 224 -0.72 4.18 -21.77
CA GLY A 224 -1.90 4.17 -22.64
C GLY A 224 -3.10 4.84 -22.03
N ALA A 225 -3.51 4.47 -20.81
CA ALA A 225 -4.68 5.04 -20.16
C ALA A 225 -4.48 6.51 -19.76
N SER A 226 -3.30 6.89 -19.26
CA SER A 226 -3.04 8.27 -18.81
C SER A 226 -2.89 9.26 -19.96
N SER A 227 -2.48 8.81 -21.15
CA SER A 227 -2.28 9.61 -22.36
C SER A 227 -3.39 9.40 -23.40
N PHE A 228 -4.41 8.59 -23.10
CA PHE A 228 -5.48 8.24 -24.04
C PHE A 228 -6.24 9.48 -24.52
N ALA A 229 -6.33 9.66 -25.83
CA ALA A 229 -7.03 10.81 -26.42
C ALA A 229 -7.65 10.45 -27.77
N VAL A 230 -8.66 11.19 -28.20
CA VAL A 230 -9.09 11.16 -29.61
C VAL A 230 -7.98 11.79 -30.44
N ASP A 231 -7.60 11.14 -31.55
CA ASP A 231 -6.51 11.62 -32.40
C ASP A 231 -6.79 13.02 -32.98
N ALA A 232 -5.82 13.88 -32.99
CA ALA A 232 -5.92 15.28 -33.44
C ALA A 232 -6.36 15.41 -34.91
N ALA A 233 -6.16 14.37 -35.72
CA ALA A 233 -6.64 14.33 -37.10
C ALA A 233 -8.16 14.22 -37.19
N VAL A 234 -8.83 13.67 -36.15
CA VAL A 234 -10.25 13.34 -36.07
C VAL A 234 -10.99 14.19 -35.05
N ALA A 235 -10.33 14.61 -33.98
CA ALA A 235 -10.92 15.38 -32.87
C ALA A 235 -11.65 16.62 -33.36
N GLY A 236 -12.95 16.72 -33.05
CA GLY A 236 -13.81 17.83 -33.45
C GLY A 236 -14.11 17.93 -34.96
N LYS A 237 -13.72 16.91 -35.75
CA LYS A 237 -13.91 16.87 -37.20
C LYS A 237 -14.83 15.71 -37.62
N PRO A 238 -16.14 15.88 -37.61
CA PRO A 238 -17.09 14.79 -37.92
C PRO A 238 -16.85 14.16 -39.31
N ASP A 239 -16.40 14.94 -40.27
CA ASP A 239 -16.13 14.46 -41.64
C ASP A 239 -14.89 13.55 -41.72
N ALA A 240 -13.98 13.65 -40.73
CA ALA A 240 -12.78 12.84 -40.63
C ALA A 240 -13.03 11.46 -39.99
N LEU A 241 -14.18 11.24 -39.36
CA LEU A 241 -14.55 9.94 -38.80
C LEU A 241 -14.78 8.93 -39.94
N ALA A 242 -14.04 7.83 -39.96
CA ALA A 242 -14.20 6.81 -41.00
C ALA A 242 -15.49 6.02 -40.77
N THR A 243 -16.32 5.88 -41.81
CA THR A 243 -17.54 5.06 -41.80
C THR A 243 -17.59 4.08 -42.96
N SER A 244 -17.03 4.48 -44.11
CA SER A 244 -17.01 3.69 -45.34
C SER A 244 -15.71 2.93 -45.50
N GLY A 245 -15.75 1.67 -45.92
CA GLY A 245 -14.59 0.91 -46.33
C GLY A 245 -14.21 1.09 -47.79
N THR A 246 -15.12 1.66 -48.62
CA THR A 246 -14.95 1.85 -50.05
C THR A 246 -14.88 3.28 -50.51
N GLY A 247 -15.20 4.26 -49.64
CA GLY A 247 -15.37 5.65 -49.96
C GLY A 247 -16.75 5.99 -50.56
N ALA A 248 -17.64 5.02 -50.75
CA ALA A 248 -18.96 5.22 -51.30
C ALA A 248 -19.92 5.87 -50.28
N ALA A 249 -20.79 6.76 -50.75
CA ALA A 249 -21.82 7.38 -49.92
C ALA A 249 -22.79 6.30 -49.38
N GLY A 250 -23.07 6.35 -48.06
CA GLY A 250 -23.95 5.38 -47.39
C GLY A 250 -23.31 4.05 -47.03
N ASP A 251 -22.06 3.79 -47.40
CA ASP A 251 -21.30 2.62 -46.97
C ASP A 251 -20.91 2.78 -45.48
N ASN A 252 -21.14 1.72 -44.70
CA ASN A 252 -20.88 1.67 -43.26
C ASN A 252 -19.92 0.53 -42.88
N THR A 253 -19.21 -0.04 -43.85
CA THR A 253 -18.38 -1.24 -43.61
C THR A 253 -17.22 -1.00 -42.67
N ALA A 254 -16.54 0.17 -42.73
CA ALA A 254 -15.52 0.53 -41.74
C ALA A 254 -16.09 0.73 -40.33
N LEU A 255 -17.30 1.36 -40.25
CA LEU A 255 -17.96 1.52 -38.96
C LEU A 255 -18.34 0.18 -38.32
N ARG A 256 -18.80 -0.79 -39.14
CA ARG A 256 -19.07 -2.15 -38.66
C ARG A 256 -17.79 -2.83 -38.15
N ALA A 257 -16.68 -2.71 -38.88
CA ALA A 257 -15.40 -3.25 -38.45
C ALA A 257 -14.96 -2.67 -37.09
N MET A 258 -15.22 -1.36 -36.84
CA MET A 258 -15.00 -0.78 -35.51
C MET A 258 -15.97 -1.34 -34.45
N MET A 259 -17.23 -1.58 -34.81
CA MET A 259 -18.22 -2.17 -33.90
C MET A 259 -17.88 -3.63 -33.54
N ASP A 260 -17.30 -4.38 -34.45
CA ASP A 260 -16.87 -5.78 -34.22
C ASP A 260 -15.77 -5.87 -33.14
N VAL A 261 -15.03 -4.78 -32.90
CA VAL A 261 -14.04 -4.70 -31.80
C VAL A 261 -14.70 -4.87 -30.42
N ARG A 262 -15.99 -4.53 -30.28
CA ARG A 262 -16.73 -4.70 -29.02
C ARG A 262 -16.67 -6.14 -28.51
N ASP A 263 -16.94 -7.10 -29.43
CA ASP A 263 -17.04 -8.52 -29.10
C ASP A 263 -15.72 -9.27 -29.38
N ALA A 264 -14.74 -8.58 -29.96
CA ALA A 264 -13.41 -9.16 -30.20
C ALA A 264 -12.66 -9.35 -28.88
N GLY A 265 -12.01 -10.49 -28.73
CA GLY A 265 -11.07 -10.70 -27.63
C GLY A 265 -9.80 -9.91 -27.85
N LEU A 266 -9.41 -9.12 -26.84
CA LEU A 266 -8.13 -8.42 -26.83
C LEU A 266 -6.97 -9.39 -26.56
N PRO A 267 -5.72 -9.07 -26.97
CA PRO A 267 -4.55 -9.92 -26.72
C PRO A 267 -4.36 -10.28 -25.25
N SER A 268 -4.67 -9.38 -24.32
CA SER A 268 -4.63 -9.64 -22.87
C SER A 268 -5.81 -10.49 -22.35
N GLY A 269 -6.71 -10.94 -23.24
CA GLY A 269 -7.86 -11.82 -22.95
C GLY A 269 -9.15 -11.08 -22.63
N GLY A 270 -10.28 -11.65 -23.10
CA GLY A 270 -11.63 -11.09 -22.94
C GLY A 270 -11.88 -9.82 -23.75
N THR A 271 -13.11 -9.33 -23.71
CA THR A 271 -13.48 -8.06 -24.35
C THR A 271 -12.97 -6.85 -23.55
N ILE A 272 -12.95 -5.68 -24.15
CA ILE A 272 -12.53 -4.45 -23.49
C ILE A 272 -13.37 -4.17 -22.21
N GLU A 273 -14.69 -4.36 -22.30
CA GLU A 273 -15.58 -4.13 -21.16
C GLU A 273 -15.34 -5.14 -20.03
N GLU A 274 -15.14 -6.43 -20.36
CA GLU A 274 -14.81 -7.47 -19.40
C GLU A 274 -13.47 -7.20 -18.73
N GLY A 275 -12.46 -6.80 -19.49
CA GLY A 275 -11.15 -6.47 -18.96
C GLY A 275 -11.19 -5.32 -17.96
N ILE A 276 -11.90 -4.23 -18.26
CA ILE A 276 -12.06 -3.08 -17.35
C ILE A 276 -12.82 -3.50 -16.08
N ARG A 277 -13.90 -4.26 -16.21
CA ARG A 277 -14.64 -4.79 -15.03
C ARG A 277 -13.77 -5.73 -14.19
N GLY A 278 -12.95 -6.56 -14.85
CA GLY A 278 -12.01 -7.47 -14.19
C GLY A 278 -10.99 -6.74 -13.33
N ILE A 279 -10.42 -5.61 -13.79
CA ILE A 279 -9.52 -4.77 -12.99
C ILE A 279 -10.22 -4.28 -11.73
N GLN A 280 -11.45 -3.78 -11.82
CA GLN A 280 -12.20 -3.28 -10.67
C GLN A 280 -12.57 -4.39 -9.70
N GLN A 281 -12.97 -5.55 -10.21
CA GLN A 281 -13.28 -6.72 -9.37
C GLN A 281 -12.03 -7.18 -8.62
N LYS A 282 -10.88 -7.29 -9.30
CA LYS A 282 -9.59 -7.63 -8.69
C LYS A 282 -9.21 -6.66 -7.58
N LEU A 283 -9.32 -5.34 -7.82
CA LEU A 283 -9.10 -4.33 -6.79
C LEU A 283 -10.04 -4.51 -5.59
N GLY A 284 -11.34 -4.69 -5.85
CA GLY A 284 -12.34 -4.87 -4.79
C GLY A 284 -12.07 -6.12 -3.95
N THR A 285 -11.74 -7.25 -4.57
CA THR A 285 -11.41 -8.49 -3.84
C THR A 285 -10.12 -8.35 -3.05
N THR A 286 -9.07 -7.76 -3.63
CA THR A 286 -7.79 -7.55 -2.94
C THR A 286 -7.94 -6.66 -1.70
N ILE A 287 -8.73 -5.58 -1.80
CA ILE A 287 -9.02 -4.70 -0.66
C ILE A 287 -9.81 -5.45 0.41
N ALA A 288 -10.85 -6.20 0.02
CA ALA A 288 -11.65 -6.97 0.97
C ALA A 288 -10.82 -8.06 1.68
N ASP A 289 -9.91 -8.71 0.96
CA ASP A 289 -8.98 -9.69 1.53
C ASP A 289 -7.99 -9.04 2.51
N ALA A 290 -7.46 -7.87 2.17
CA ALA A 290 -6.56 -7.11 3.04
C ALA A 290 -7.26 -6.70 4.35
N VAL A 291 -8.52 -6.23 4.28
CA VAL A 291 -9.32 -5.89 5.47
C VAL A 291 -9.54 -7.11 6.36
N ARG A 292 -9.98 -8.24 5.78
CA ARG A 292 -10.19 -9.50 6.54
C ARG A 292 -8.91 -10.01 7.21
N ASN A 293 -7.79 -9.94 6.49
CA ASN A 293 -6.49 -10.34 7.04
C ASN A 293 -6.06 -9.42 8.18
N GLY A 294 -6.33 -8.12 8.08
CA GLY A 294 -6.11 -7.14 9.14
C GLY A 294 -6.93 -7.47 10.41
N GLU A 295 -8.23 -7.70 10.27
CA GLU A 295 -9.13 -8.09 11.38
C GLU A 295 -8.68 -9.39 12.06
N THR A 296 -8.25 -10.40 11.27
CA THR A 296 -7.74 -11.66 11.79
C THR A 296 -6.45 -11.47 12.57
N SER A 297 -5.54 -10.64 12.04
CA SER A 297 -4.26 -10.33 12.70
C SER A 297 -4.47 -9.57 14.00
N GLU A 298 -5.40 -8.60 14.03
CA GLU A 298 -5.76 -7.86 15.24
C GLU A 298 -6.36 -8.76 16.31
N SER A 299 -7.27 -9.67 15.93
CA SER A 299 -7.83 -10.68 16.85
C SER A 299 -6.74 -11.59 17.44
N SER A 300 -5.76 -11.99 16.61
CA SER A 300 -4.64 -12.81 17.06
C SER A 300 -3.73 -12.06 18.03
N LEU A 301 -3.46 -10.77 17.78
CA LEU A 301 -2.70 -9.90 18.69
C LEU A 301 -3.41 -9.76 20.03
N GLN A 302 -4.73 -9.53 20.05
CA GLN A 302 -5.51 -9.45 21.29
C GLN A 302 -5.44 -10.75 22.11
N GLN A 303 -5.48 -11.92 21.46
CA GLN A 303 -5.32 -13.19 22.13
C GLN A 303 -3.90 -13.35 22.73
N LEU A 304 -2.86 -12.96 22.00
CA LEU A 304 -1.48 -13.01 22.47
C LEU A 304 -1.27 -12.07 23.66
N ASP A 305 -1.82 -10.85 23.60
CA ASP A 305 -1.76 -9.89 24.71
C ASP A 305 -2.48 -10.39 25.97
N ALA A 306 -3.64 -11.04 25.78
CA ALA A 306 -4.35 -11.68 26.89
C ALA A 306 -3.55 -12.82 27.51
N MET A 307 -2.91 -13.66 26.68
CA MET A 307 -2.03 -14.73 27.14
C MET A 307 -0.79 -14.17 27.86
N LYS A 308 -0.14 -13.14 27.31
CA LYS A 308 0.99 -12.45 27.93
C LYS A 308 0.59 -11.87 29.28
N SER A 309 -0.54 -11.18 29.38
CA SER A 309 -1.05 -10.61 30.63
C SER A 309 -1.39 -11.69 31.66
N SER A 310 -1.79 -12.88 31.25
CA SER A 310 -2.06 -14.00 32.16
C SER A 310 -0.78 -14.64 32.73
N VAL A 311 0.35 -14.51 32.01
CA VAL A 311 1.64 -15.09 32.42
C VAL A 311 2.51 -14.05 33.14
N GLU A 312 2.54 -12.81 32.66
CA GLU A 312 3.39 -11.71 33.16
C GLU A 312 2.62 -10.73 34.04
N GLY A 313 1.27 -10.78 34.02
CA GLY A 313 0.40 -9.90 34.81
C GLY A 313 0.54 -10.17 36.29
N VAL A 314 0.89 -9.17 37.07
CA VAL A 314 0.85 -9.23 38.54
C VAL A 314 -0.64 -9.38 38.95
N SER A 315 -0.97 -10.54 39.52
CA SER A 315 -2.29 -10.73 40.10
C SER A 315 -2.47 -9.70 41.24
N MET A 316 -3.45 -8.79 41.09
CA MET A 316 -3.77 -7.83 42.18
C MET A 316 -4.04 -8.54 43.51
N GLU A 317 -4.54 -9.77 43.47
CA GLU A 317 -4.78 -10.59 44.67
C GLU A 317 -3.44 -11.04 45.29
N GLU A 318 -2.44 -11.46 44.50
CA GLU A 318 -1.11 -11.82 44.99
C GLU A 318 -0.37 -10.60 45.53
N GLU A 319 -0.47 -9.43 44.88
CA GLU A 319 0.16 -8.19 45.36
C GLU A 319 -0.46 -7.70 46.66
N ILE A 320 -1.80 -7.76 46.82
CA ILE A 320 -2.50 -7.47 48.07
C ILE A 320 -2.10 -8.45 49.18
N LEU A 321 -1.91 -9.74 48.84
CA LEU A 321 -1.45 -10.76 49.78
C LEU A 321 -0.03 -10.48 50.25
N ASN A 322 0.88 -10.16 49.32
CA ASN A 322 2.27 -9.81 49.63
C ASN A 322 2.38 -8.54 50.45
N LEU A 323 1.58 -7.52 50.11
CA LEU A 323 1.51 -6.26 50.83
C LEU A 323 0.97 -6.43 52.25
N THR A 324 -0.08 -7.27 52.41
CA THR A 324 -0.64 -7.63 53.71
C THR A 324 0.38 -8.41 54.57
N GLN A 325 1.16 -9.32 53.96
CA GLN A 325 2.19 -10.07 54.62
C GLN A 325 3.36 -9.18 55.04
N ALA A 326 3.78 -8.23 54.18
CA ALA A 326 4.81 -7.25 54.52
C ALA A 326 4.34 -6.29 55.66
N GLN A 327 3.08 -5.84 55.66
CA GLN A 327 2.51 -5.05 56.76
C GLN A 327 2.50 -5.81 58.09
N ARG A 328 2.07 -7.09 58.09
CA ARG A 328 2.11 -7.91 59.29
C ARG A 328 3.53 -8.16 59.80
N GLY A 329 4.49 -8.31 58.89
CA GLY A 329 5.92 -8.46 59.21
C GLY A 329 6.44 -7.15 59.89
N TYR A 330 6.10 -6.03 59.35
CA TYR A 330 6.46 -4.71 59.92
C TYR A 330 5.82 -4.50 61.30
N GLU A 331 4.51 -4.78 61.48
CA GLU A 331 3.86 -4.70 62.78
C GLU A 331 4.49 -5.66 63.83
N ALA A 332 4.86 -6.89 63.43
CA ALA A 332 5.58 -7.79 64.30
C ALA A 332 6.95 -7.29 64.71
N ALA A 333 7.72 -6.71 63.78
CA ALA A 333 9.02 -6.11 64.05
C ALA A 333 8.91 -4.90 65.01
N MET A 334 7.87 -4.03 64.85
CA MET A 334 7.59 -2.94 65.74
C MET A 334 7.22 -3.39 67.14
N LYS A 335 6.46 -4.48 67.31
CA LYS A 335 6.14 -5.09 68.60
C LYS A 335 7.39 -5.65 69.31
N VAL A 336 8.30 -6.26 68.57
CA VAL A 336 9.58 -6.75 69.11
C VAL A 336 10.45 -5.59 69.56
N LEU A 337 10.50 -4.50 68.77
CA LEU A 337 11.25 -3.31 69.11
C LEU A 337 10.72 -2.67 70.41
N SER A 338 9.40 -2.49 70.50
CA SER A 338 8.73 -1.95 71.72
C SER A 338 8.93 -2.80 72.95
N ALA A 339 8.89 -4.16 72.80
CA ALA A 339 9.20 -5.07 73.88
C ALA A 339 10.66 -4.96 74.35
N THR A 340 11.58 -4.80 73.37
CA THR A 340 13.01 -4.57 73.67
C THR A 340 13.28 -3.27 74.42
N GLU A 341 12.61 -2.18 73.98
CA GLU A 341 12.65 -0.89 74.72
C GLU A 341 12.11 -1.02 76.13
N THR A 342 10.99 -1.68 76.34
CA THR A 342 10.42 -1.91 77.68
C THR A 342 11.31 -2.74 78.56
N MET A 343 11.98 -3.77 78.03
CA MET A 343 12.98 -4.55 78.73
C MET A 343 14.23 -3.72 79.09
N PHE A 344 14.67 -2.84 78.18
CA PHE A 344 15.80 -1.97 78.42
C PHE A 344 15.52 -0.97 79.53
N ASP A 345 14.32 -0.36 79.53
CA ASP A 345 13.86 0.56 80.57
C ASP A 345 13.73 -0.17 81.94
N SER A 346 13.25 -1.40 81.96
CA SER A 346 13.18 -2.19 83.15
C SER A 346 14.57 -2.54 83.73
N ILE A 347 15.53 -2.83 82.88
CA ILE A 347 16.91 -3.09 83.31
C ILE A 347 17.57 -1.81 83.84
N MET A 348 17.31 -0.63 83.21
CA MET A 348 17.85 0.62 83.65
C MET A 348 17.24 1.08 84.98
N SER A 349 15.97 0.78 85.27
CA SER A 349 15.31 1.06 86.54
C SER A 349 15.78 0.19 87.74
N LEU A 350 16.37 -0.98 87.44
CA LEU A 350 16.97 -1.85 88.45
C LEU A 350 18.38 -1.39 88.91
N LYS A 351 18.98 -0.41 88.23
CA LYS A 351 20.33 0.11 88.48
C LYS A 351 20.30 1.47 89.19
N SER A 352 19.14 2.03 89.47
CA SER A 352 18.94 3.25 90.31
C SER A 352 18.44 2.86 91.68
#